data_176c0072f83b000529fa49a3c454027e
#
_entry.id   176c0072f83b000529fa49a3c454027e
#
_cell.length_a   1.000
_cell.length_b   1.000
_cell.length_c   1.000
_cell.angle_alpha   90.00
_cell.angle_beta   90.00
_cell.angle_gamma   90.00
#
_symmetry.space_group_name_H-M   'P 1'
#
loop_
_entity.id
_entity.type
_entity.pdbx_description
1 polymer ?
#
loop_
_entity_poly.entity_id
_entity_poly.type
_entity_poly.pdbx_seq_one_letter_code
_entity_poly.pdbx_strand_id
1 'polypeptide(L)'
;APVDGTDRDLTEDLLKGVLQTMFGNGAEPSMAICGPHNKQVISTFTGRTQARQMIDANTVEASVSVYSSDFGELKIVPSNRSREASLLLVDPEFAKVSFLRDFKTVDIATIGDAETKMIVCEYGLEVSNEAAHGIVADLNES
;
A
#
# COMPACT_ATOMS: atom_id res chain seq x y z
N ALA A 1 17.09 -12.27 7.35
CA ALA A 1 15.88 -12.46 6.54
C ALA A 1 14.72 -12.75 7.48
N PRO A 2 13.52 -12.20 7.28
CA PRO A 2 12.36 -12.58 8.07
C PRO A 2 12.12 -14.09 7.94
N VAL A 3 11.88 -14.74 9.06
CA VAL A 3 11.50 -16.15 9.08
C VAL A 3 10.02 -16.22 8.72
N ASP A 4 9.66 -17.03 7.75
CA ASP A 4 8.26 -17.29 7.38
C ASP A 4 7.53 -17.86 8.60
N GLY A 5 6.40 -17.26 8.94
CA GLY A 5 5.52 -17.69 10.02
C GLY A 5 4.50 -18.73 9.57
N THR A 6 3.51 -18.96 10.41
CA THR A 6 2.34 -19.77 10.04
C THR A 6 1.29 -18.85 9.41
N ASP A 7 0.78 -19.24 8.25
CA ASP A 7 -0.27 -18.51 7.55
C ASP A 7 -1.51 -18.34 8.43
N ARG A 8 -2.10 -17.17 8.37
CA ARG A 8 -3.27 -16.79 9.18
C ARG A 8 -4.24 -15.92 8.37
N ASP A 9 -5.48 -15.96 8.75
CA ASP A 9 -6.49 -15.10 8.13
C ASP A 9 -6.31 -13.63 8.55
N LEU A 10 -6.50 -12.72 7.62
CA LEU A 10 -6.54 -11.29 7.93
C LEU A 10 -7.77 -10.98 8.76
N THR A 11 -7.56 -10.50 9.97
CA THR A 11 -8.63 -10.08 10.89
C THR A 11 -8.54 -8.58 11.18
N GLU A 12 -9.68 -7.99 11.57
CA GLU A 12 -9.73 -6.59 11.97
C GLU A 12 -8.82 -6.29 13.17
N ASP A 13 -8.71 -7.25 14.11
CA ASP A 13 -7.86 -7.09 15.29
C ASP A 13 -6.38 -7.02 14.95
N LEU A 14 -5.92 -7.78 13.95
CA LEU A 14 -4.54 -7.69 13.45
C LEU A 14 -4.27 -6.31 12.85
N LEU A 15 -5.20 -5.80 12.05
CA LEU A 15 -5.08 -4.46 11.46
C LEU A 15 -5.01 -3.38 12.56
N LYS A 16 -5.93 -3.44 13.53
CA LYS A 16 -5.96 -2.50 14.67
C LYS A 16 -4.69 -2.57 15.52
N GLY A 17 -4.16 -3.76 15.76
CA GLY A 17 -2.93 -3.95 16.53
C GLY A 17 -1.72 -3.28 15.88
N VAL A 18 -1.58 -3.40 14.56
CA VAL A 18 -0.49 -2.73 13.83
C VAL A 18 -0.71 -1.21 13.82
N LEU A 19 -1.92 -0.71 13.57
CA LEU A 19 -2.23 0.71 13.64
C LEU A 19 -1.92 1.32 15.01
N GLN A 20 -2.27 0.62 16.09
CA GLN A 20 -1.96 1.04 17.45
C GLN A 20 -0.45 1.16 17.69
N THR A 21 0.32 0.18 17.19
CA THR A 21 1.79 0.19 17.32
C THR A 21 2.40 1.35 16.53
N MET A 22 1.95 1.59 15.30
CA MET A 22 2.42 2.69 14.47
C MET A 22 2.10 4.04 15.12
N PHE A 23 0.87 4.21 15.61
CA PHE A 23 0.46 5.43 16.31
C PHE A 23 1.29 5.67 17.59
N GLY A 24 1.60 4.61 18.34
CA GLY A 24 2.51 4.68 19.50
C GLY A 24 3.93 5.13 19.15
N ASN A 25 4.37 4.89 17.91
CA ASN A 25 5.65 5.36 17.38
C ASN A 25 5.58 6.77 16.76
N GLY A 26 4.42 7.43 16.86
CA GLY A 26 4.22 8.78 16.34
C GLY A 26 3.92 8.86 14.84
N ALA A 27 3.49 7.77 14.22
CA ALA A 27 3.07 7.74 12.82
C ALA A 27 1.55 7.91 12.67
N GLU A 28 1.13 8.51 11.57
CA GLU A 28 -0.27 8.64 11.17
C GLU A 28 -0.50 7.94 9.83
N PRO A 29 -0.61 6.60 9.82
CA PRO A 29 -0.75 5.85 8.58
C PRO A 29 -2.05 6.22 7.88
N SER A 30 -1.94 6.67 6.63
CA SER A 30 -3.09 7.09 5.82
C SER A 30 -3.38 6.17 4.64
N MET A 31 -2.50 5.19 4.38
CA MET A 31 -2.61 4.31 3.24
C MET A 31 -2.32 2.85 3.59
N ALA A 32 -3.18 1.95 3.14
CA ALA A 32 -2.96 0.50 3.19
C ALA A 32 -2.89 -0.05 1.75
N ILE A 33 -1.82 -0.75 1.43
CA ILE A 33 -1.61 -1.41 0.14
C ILE A 33 -1.77 -2.90 0.34
N CYS A 34 -2.65 -3.52 -0.43
CA CYS A 34 -2.96 -4.95 -0.30
C CYS A 34 -3.18 -5.61 -1.66
N GLY A 35 -3.10 -6.93 -1.68
CA GLY A 35 -3.53 -7.75 -2.80
C GLY A 35 -5.07 -7.80 -2.93
N PRO A 36 -5.59 -8.33 -4.04
CA PRO A 36 -7.02 -8.39 -4.31
C PRO A 36 -7.79 -9.24 -3.30
N HIS A 37 -7.24 -10.38 -2.86
CA HIS A 37 -7.88 -11.22 -1.84
C HIS A 37 -8.06 -10.45 -0.52
N ASN A 38 -6.98 -9.89 0.01
CA ASN A 38 -7.02 -9.13 1.27
C ASN A 38 -7.95 -7.91 1.18
N LYS A 39 -8.08 -7.31 -0.01
CA LYS A 39 -9.05 -6.22 -0.24
C LYS A 39 -10.49 -6.69 -0.06
N GLN A 40 -10.82 -7.88 -0.55
CA GLN A 40 -12.16 -8.47 -0.36
C GLN A 40 -12.41 -8.77 1.12
N VAL A 41 -11.43 -9.34 1.83
CA VAL A 41 -11.51 -9.61 3.26
C VAL A 41 -11.76 -8.33 4.05
N ILE A 42 -11.01 -7.24 3.78
CA ILE A 42 -11.22 -5.95 4.44
C ILE A 42 -12.64 -5.41 4.20
N SER A 43 -13.21 -5.66 3.02
CA SER A 43 -14.58 -5.24 2.71
C SER A 43 -15.64 -5.99 3.53
N THR A 44 -15.29 -7.10 4.16
CA THR A 44 -16.19 -7.85 5.08
C THR A 44 -16.11 -7.37 6.53
N PHE A 45 -15.15 -6.52 6.88
CA PHE A 45 -15.01 -6.03 8.25
C PHE A 45 -16.24 -5.23 8.66
N THR A 46 -16.80 -5.59 9.81
CA THR A 46 -18.05 -5.01 10.33
C THR A 46 -17.84 -3.77 11.19
N GLY A 47 -16.58 -3.39 11.42
CA GLY A 47 -16.25 -2.13 12.09
C GLY A 47 -16.88 -0.94 11.39
N ARG A 48 -16.86 0.25 11.99
CA ARG A 48 -17.48 1.49 11.47
C ARG A 48 -16.98 1.87 10.07
N THR A 49 -17.21 0.98 9.14
CA THR A 49 -17.02 1.25 7.73
C THR A 49 -18.17 2.13 7.28
N GLN A 50 -17.94 3.42 7.21
CA GLN A 50 -18.87 4.32 6.54
C GLN A 50 -18.80 4.10 5.02
N ALA A 51 -19.18 2.93 4.60
CA ALA A 51 -19.47 2.64 3.20
C ALA A 51 -20.90 3.05 2.83
N ARG A 52 -21.45 4.08 3.45
CA ARG A 52 -22.80 4.58 3.14
C ARG A 52 -22.81 6.09 2.97
N GLN A 53 -22.15 6.57 1.96
CA GLN A 53 -22.56 7.83 1.35
C GLN A 53 -23.53 7.52 0.22
N MET A 54 -24.80 7.90 0.45
CA MET A 54 -25.88 8.11 -0.52
C MET A 54 -25.74 7.35 -1.84
N ILE A 55 -26.11 6.11 -1.80
CA ILE A 55 -26.27 5.30 -3.01
C ILE A 55 -27.72 5.48 -3.44
N ASP A 56 -27.92 5.81 -4.70
CA ASP A 56 -29.22 5.72 -5.36
C ASP A 56 -29.83 4.34 -5.08
N ALA A 57 -31.14 4.30 -4.86
CA ALA A 57 -31.89 3.13 -4.38
C ALA A 57 -31.71 1.83 -5.20
N ASN A 58 -30.95 1.86 -6.28
CA ASN A 58 -30.74 0.73 -7.20
C ASN A 58 -29.30 0.24 -7.29
N THR A 59 -28.37 0.76 -6.48
CA THR A 59 -26.96 0.34 -6.51
C THR A 59 -26.59 -0.39 -5.23
N VAL A 60 -26.03 -1.59 -5.34
CA VAL A 60 -25.45 -2.34 -4.21
C VAL A 60 -23.96 -2.13 -4.22
N GLU A 61 -23.42 -1.47 -3.20
CA GLU A 61 -21.98 -1.31 -3.01
C GLU A 61 -21.50 -2.29 -1.93
N ALA A 62 -20.57 -3.16 -2.30
CA ALA A 62 -19.95 -4.15 -1.41
C ALA A 62 -18.46 -3.90 -1.20
N SER A 63 -17.99 -2.65 -1.45
CA SER A 63 -16.57 -2.35 -1.41
C SER A 63 -16.28 -1.21 -0.43
N VAL A 64 -15.22 -1.40 0.37
CA VAL A 64 -14.69 -0.40 1.31
C VAL A 64 -13.44 0.22 0.71
N SER A 65 -13.45 1.50 0.42
CA SER A 65 -12.28 2.24 -0.06
C SER A 65 -11.55 2.99 1.06
N VAL A 66 -12.26 3.33 2.14
CA VAL A 66 -11.72 4.02 3.31
C VAL A 66 -12.14 3.26 4.55
N TYR A 67 -11.18 2.92 5.39
CA TYR A 67 -11.40 2.33 6.70
C TYR A 67 -11.16 3.42 7.76
N SER A 68 -12.21 3.75 8.53
CA SER A 68 -12.11 4.70 9.63
C SER A 68 -11.77 3.95 10.91
N SER A 69 -10.58 4.19 11.43
CA SER A 69 -10.09 3.63 12.70
C SER A 69 -10.14 4.67 13.81
N ASP A 70 -9.86 4.24 15.05
CA ASP A 70 -9.73 5.14 16.20
C ASP A 70 -8.50 6.09 16.08
N PHE A 71 -7.58 5.76 15.16
CA PHE A 71 -6.32 6.50 14.94
C PHE A 71 -6.31 7.31 13.64
N GLY A 72 -7.44 7.40 12.94
CA GLY A 72 -7.56 8.15 11.69
C GLY A 72 -8.18 7.35 10.54
N GLU A 73 -8.21 7.96 9.38
CA GLU A 73 -8.74 7.37 8.15
C GLU A 73 -7.64 6.69 7.34
N LEU A 74 -7.86 5.43 7.01
CA LEU A 74 -6.96 4.60 6.22
C LEU A 74 -7.55 4.34 4.84
N LYS A 75 -6.90 4.85 3.81
CA LYS A 75 -7.28 4.57 2.41
C LYS A 75 -6.77 3.20 1.99
N ILE A 76 -7.67 2.32 1.57
CA ILE A 76 -7.32 0.99 1.09
C ILE A 76 -7.06 1.01 -0.40
N VAL A 77 -5.82 0.73 -0.80
CA VAL A 77 -5.37 0.74 -2.20
C VAL A 77 -5.06 -0.69 -2.64
N PRO A 78 -5.90 -1.31 -3.46
CA PRO A 78 -5.59 -2.61 -4.03
C PRO A 78 -4.49 -2.49 -5.09
N SER A 79 -3.54 -3.41 -5.06
CA SER A 79 -2.47 -3.50 -6.05
C SER A 79 -2.29 -4.94 -6.52
N ASN A 80 -2.31 -5.14 -7.83
CA ASN A 80 -2.05 -6.44 -8.45
C ASN A 80 -0.56 -6.86 -8.40
N ARG A 81 0.30 -5.99 -7.88
CA ARG A 81 1.74 -6.25 -7.71
C ARG A 81 2.12 -6.43 -6.24
N SER A 82 1.17 -6.23 -5.33
CA SER A 82 1.35 -6.52 -3.92
C SER A 82 1.34 -8.03 -3.68
N ARG A 83 2.17 -8.49 -2.75
CA ARG A 83 2.12 -9.88 -2.31
C ARG A 83 0.79 -10.13 -1.59
N GLU A 84 0.14 -11.26 -1.91
CA GLU A 84 -1.11 -11.66 -1.25
C GLU A 84 -0.88 -11.96 0.23
N ALA A 85 0.26 -12.56 0.58
CA ALA A 85 0.62 -12.88 1.96
C ALA A 85 0.88 -11.68 2.86
N SER A 86 0.70 -10.44 2.38
CA SER A 86 1.01 -9.26 3.19
C SER A 86 0.10 -8.07 2.92
N LEU A 87 -0.16 -7.31 3.98
CA LEU A 87 -0.82 -6.01 3.95
C LEU A 87 0.17 -4.96 4.45
N LEU A 88 0.48 -3.98 3.62
CA LEU A 88 1.43 -2.92 3.94
C LEU A 88 0.69 -1.65 4.35
N LEU A 89 1.00 -1.12 5.52
CA LEU A 89 0.51 0.15 6.05
C LEU A 89 1.60 1.20 5.88
N VAL A 90 1.28 2.28 5.21
CA VAL A 90 2.25 3.31 4.82
C VAL A 90 1.78 4.67 5.29
N ASP A 91 2.72 5.41 5.86
CA ASP A 91 2.61 6.84 6.04
C ASP A 91 3.39 7.54 4.91
N PRO A 92 2.70 8.17 3.94
CA PRO A 92 3.35 8.80 2.79
C PRO A 92 4.27 9.97 3.16
N GLU A 93 4.16 10.52 4.35
CA GLU A 93 5.03 11.61 4.80
C GLU A 93 6.49 11.14 4.96
N PHE A 94 6.66 9.88 5.36
CA PHE A 94 7.99 9.28 5.60
C PHE A 94 8.51 8.43 4.43
N ALA A 95 7.77 8.35 3.31
CA ALA A 95 8.19 7.58 2.14
C ALA A 95 8.12 8.43 0.87
N LYS A 96 9.24 8.59 0.20
CA LYS A 96 9.32 9.35 -1.05
C LYS A 96 10.25 8.71 -2.07
N VAL A 97 10.06 9.05 -3.33
CA VAL A 97 10.98 8.66 -4.39
C VAL A 97 12.00 9.78 -4.57
N SER A 98 13.27 9.46 -4.39
CA SER A 98 14.39 10.39 -4.57
C SER A 98 15.11 10.05 -5.86
N PHE A 99 15.37 11.09 -6.68
CA PHE A 99 16.05 10.97 -7.96
C PHE A 99 17.53 11.42 -7.81
N LEU A 100 18.45 10.55 -8.18
CA LEU A 100 19.86 10.91 -8.34
C LEU A 100 20.06 11.59 -9.71
N ARG A 101 19.45 11.03 -10.74
CA ARG A 101 19.36 11.61 -12.09
C ARG A 101 17.92 11.49 -12.56
N ASP A 102 17.34 12.61 -12.90
CA ASP A 102 16.01 12.68 -13.48
C ASP A 102 16.00 12.09 -14.90
N PHE A 103 14.82 11.89 -15.46
CA PHE A 103 14.66 11.38 -16.81
C PHE A 103 15.41 12.26 -17.81
N LYS A 104 16.41 11.66 -18.47
CA LYS A 104 17.23 12.34 -19.46
C LYS A 104 17.36 11.49 -20.72
N THR A 105 17.16 12.11 -21.86
CA THR A 105 17.44 11.49 -23.13
C THR A 105 18.93 11.73 -23.47
N VAL A 106 19.61 10.65 -23.80
CA VAL A 106 21.03 10.66 -24.22
C VAL A 106 21.09 10.10 -25.63
N ASP A 107 21.75 10.85 -26.52
CA ASP A 107 22.02 10.39 -27.88
C ASP A 107 23.13 9.33 -27.85
N ILE A 108 22.88 8.21 -28.50
CA ILE A 108 23.87 7.13 -28.65
C ILE A 108 24.52 7.29 -30.03
N ALA A 109 25.77 6.83 -30.16
CA ALA A 109 26.51 6.86 -31.41
C ALA A 109 25.70 6.21 -32.55
N THR A 110 25.58 6.91 -33.66
CA THR A 110 24.84 6.49 -34.82
C THR A 110 25.54 5.30 -35.49
N ILE A 111 24.83 4.18 -35.62
CA ILE A 111 25.30 3.02 -36.38
C ILE A 111 24.44 2.93 -37.64
N GLY A 112 25.02 3.33 -38.78
CA GLY A 112 24.29 3.38 -40.04
C GLY A 112 23.42 4.65 -40.19
N ASP A 113 22.26 4.54 -40.82
CA ASP A 113 21.35 5.66 -41.13
C ASP A 113 20.23 5.83 -40.07
N ALA A 114 20.43 5.34 -38.85
CA ALA A 114 19.45 5.40 -37.77
C ALA A 114 19.92 6.26 -36.59
N GLU A 115 19.09 7.19 -36.15
CA GLU A 115 19.29 7.91 -34.88
C GLU A 115 18.81 7.05 -33.70
N THR A 116 19.70 6.75 -32.77
CA THR A 116 19.38 5.96 -31.58
C THR A 116 19.47 6.85 -30.34
N LYS A 117 18.43 6.84 -29.51
CA LYS A 117 18.34 7.59 -28.26
C LYS A 117 18.06 6.66 -27.09
N MET A 118 18.70 6.89 -25.97
CA MET A 118 18.48 6.17 -24.72
C MET A 118 17.88 7.09 -23.68
N ILE A 119 16.85 6.61 -22.97
CA ILE A 119 16.31 7.29 -21.80
C ILE A 119 16.96 6.69 -20.56
N VAL A 120 17.57 7.52 -19.75
CA VAL A 120 18.23 7.13 -18.49
C VAL A 120 17.55 7.85 -17.33
N CYS A 121 17.32 7.10 -16.26
CA CYS A 121 16.80 7.61 -15.00
C CYS A 121 17.44 6.81 -13.86
N GLU A 122 17.83 7.49 -12.78
CA GLU A 122 18.31 6.84 -11.57
C GLU A 122 17.51 7.35 -10.38
N TYR A 123 16.78 6.47 -9.74
CA TYR A 123 15.94 6.80 -8.61
C TYR A 123 15.98 5.69 -7.55
N GLY A 124 15.62 6.03 -6.33
CA GLY A 124 15.48 5.10 -5.23
C GLY A 124 14.34 5.47 -4.30
N LEU A 125 13.89 4.50 -3.52
CA LEU A 125 12.93 4.75 -2.45
C LEU A 125 13.71 5.27 -1.23
N GLU A 126 13.31 6.42 -0.73
CA GLU A 126 13.80 6.99 0.52
C GLU A 126 12.74 6.81 1.60
N VAL A 127 13.11 6.16 2.70
CA VAL A 127 12.28 5.98 3.88
C VAL A 127 12.98 6.69 5.04
N SER A 128 12.37 7.77 5.52
CA SER A 128 12.97 8.62 6.56
C SER A 128 12.76 8.06 7.96
N ASN A 129 11.67 7.30 8.20
CA ASN A 129 11.39 6.65 9.45
C ASN A 129 10.76 5.28 9.20
N GLU A 130 11.47 4.20 9.51
CA GLU A 130 10.96 2.85 9.33
C GLU A 130 9.81 2.50 10.30
N ALA A 131 9.83 3.06 11.51
CA ALA A 131 8.81 2.82 12.53
C ALA A 131 7.45 3.47 12.20
N ALA A 132 7.42 4.36 11.18
CA ALA A 132 6.20 4.97 10.67
C ALA A 132 5.45 4.06 9.69
N HIS A 133 6.02 2.92 9.33
CA HIS A 133 5.41 1.95 8.43
C HIS A 133 5.12 0.66 9.18
N GLY A 134 4.08 -0.06 8.75
CA GLY A 134 3.68 -1.33 9.34
C GLY A 134 3.40 -2.37 8.27
N ILE A 135 3.55 -3.63 8.65
CA ILE A 135 3.20 -4.76 7.80
C ILE A 135 2.43 -5.80 8.62
N VAL A 136 1.35 -6.31 8.05
CA VAL A 136 0.75 -7.56 8.48
C VAL A 136 1.22 -8.62 7.52
N ALA A 137 2.03 -9.55 8.00
CA ALA A 137 2.64 -10.62 7.21
C ALA A 137 2.00 -11.98 7.52
N ASP A 138 2.39 -12.99 6.75
CA ASP A 138 1.94 -14.38 6.88
C ASP A 138 0.41 -14.50 6.78
N LEU A 139 -0.14 -13.85 5.76
CA LEU A 139 -1.56 -13.92 5.47
C LEU A 139 -1.86 -15.02 4.45
N ASN A 140 -3.01 -15.67 4.62
CA ASN A 140 -3.52 -16.64 3.65
C ASN A 140 -3.71 -15.98 2.27
N GLU A 141 -3.29 -16.68 1.21
CA GLU A 141 -3.33 -16.19 -0.16
C GLU A 141 -4.62 -16.54 -0.93
N SER A 142 -5.54 -17.30 -0.31
CA SER A 142 -6.77 -17.81 -0.95
C SER A 142 -7.97 -17.77 -0.04
#